data_30c5fad2eb43cbf6e885c8abac1f361d
#
_entry.id   30c5fad2eb43cbf6e885c8abac1f361d
#
_cell.length_a   1.000
_cell.length_b   1.000
_cell.length_c   1.000
_cell.angle_alpha   90.00
_cell.angle_beta   90.00
_cell.angle_gamma   90.00
#
_symmetry.space_group_name_H-M   'P 1'
#
loop_
_entity.id
_entity.type
_entity.pdbx_description
1 polymer ?
#
loop_
_entity_poly.entity_id
_entity_poly.type
_entity_poly.pdbx_seq_one_letter_code
_entity_poly.pdbx_strand_id
1 'polypeptide(L)'
;MDEIVKGIAFCQVKQIFAPYSPHLFPDSFPGVAPGDCRDKDRAAEKRCRGEPDQYGNHRSPRIVSLKHHWWWMMNTVWDGLEETRDFDGHILFIEEDHYIFPNAYRNVQLLVDLKPKKCPQCYAVNLAPSDVKAKGEGWESMVAEKMGNIGYAFNRTVWRKIHAKAKQFCDFDEYNWDITMWATVYPSFEAPVYSLRGPRRSAAHFGKCGLHQGQDSSSVCVDNGVGAVELDAIDKVPNIKADWPVHIIRKQPGYQAGFKGWGGWGDRRDRELCLSFAYMYHVKDTLSV
;
A
#
# COMPACT_ATOMS: atom_id res chain seq x y z
N MET A 1 -11.67 -2.05 14.81
CA MET A 1 -11.08 -3.25 14.18
C MET A 1 -11.57 -4.54 14.84
N ASP A 2 -11.46 -4.70 16.15
CA ASP A 2 -11.87 -5.94 16.84
C ASP A 2 -13.33 -6.37 16.59
N GLU A 3 -14.26 -5.41 16.52
CA GLU A 3 -15.66 -5.73 16.21
C GLU A 3 -15.84 -6.27 14.79
N ILE A 4 -15.08 -5.74 13.84
CA ILE A 4 -15.09 -6.27 12.46
C ILE A 4 -14.55 -7.70 12.45
N VAL A 5 -13.41 -7.92 13.12
CA VAL A 5 -12.79 -9.25 13.19
C VAL A 5 -13.71 -10.27 13.85
N LYS A 6 -14.38 -9.92 14.95
CA LYS A 6 -15.38 -10.78 15.63
C LYS A 6 -16.56 -11.14 14.74
N GLY A 7 -16.93 -10.26 13.80
CA GLY A 7 -18.03 -10.49 12.85
C GLY A 7 -17.66 -11.44 11.70
N ILE A 8 -16.37 -11.78 11.51
CA ILE A 8 -15.94 -12.67 10.43
C ILE A 8 -16.11 -14.13 10.87
N ALA A 9 -17.21 -14.75 10.43
CA ALA A 9 -17.52 -16.14 10.73
C ALA A 9 -17.40 -17.08 9.52
N PHE A 10 -17.08 -16.53 8.33
CA PHE A 10 -17.10 -17.27 7.07
C PHE A 10 -15.72 -17.74 6.61
N CYS A 11 -14.65 -17.31 7.26
CA CYS A 11 -13.27 -17.74 6.97
C CYS A 11 -12.40 -17.74 8.23
N GLN A 12 -11.24 -18.34 8.14
CA GLN A 12 -10.23 -18.26 9.20
C GLN A 12 -9.62 -16.86 9.25
N VAL A 13 -9.36 -16.39 10.46
CA VAL A 13 -8.73 -15.09 10.72
C VAL A 13 -7.46 -15.29 11.52
N LYS A 14 -6.38 -14.70 11.05
CA LYS A 14 -5.11 -14.62 11.76
C LYS A 14 -4.72 -13.16 11.95
N GLN A 15 -4.57 -12.75 13.20
CA GLN A 15 -4.09 -11.43 13.54
C GLN A 15 -2.55 -11.45 13.63
N ILE A 16 -1.92 -10.46 13.01
CA ILE A 16 -0.47 -10.24 13.08
C ILE A 16 -0.19 -8.84 13.62
N PHE A 17 0.90 -8.69 14.36
CA PHE A 17 1.24 -7.45 15.04
C PHE A 17 2.70 -7.07 14.73
N ALA A 18 2.92 -5.83 14.32
CA ALA A 18 4.25 -5.32 14.06
C ALA A 18 5.08 -5.29 15.35
N PRO A 19 6.28 -5.89 15.37
CA PRO A 19 7.10 -5.98 16.58
C PRO A 19 7.66 -4.63 17.03
N TYR A 20 7.86 -3.73 16.09
CA TYR A 20 8.41 -2.40 16.31
C TYR A 20 7.41 -1.33 15.87
N SER A 21 6.67 -0.79 16.84
CA SER A 21 5.65 0.23 16.61
C SER A 21 5.93 1.44 17.51
N PRO A 22 5.74 2.68 17.01
CA PRO A 22 5.83 3.86 17.87
C PRO A 22 4.80 3.85 19.02
N HIS A 23 3.75 3.05 18.93
CA HIS A 23 2.80 2.87 20.05
C HIS A 23 3.37 1.98 21.16
N LEU A 24 4.23 1.02 20.82
CA LEU A 24 4.92 0.16 21.80
C LEU A 24 6.16 0.85 22.39
N PHE A 25 6.76 1.75 21.64
CA PHE A 25 7.98 2.46 22.01
C PHE A 25 7.81 3.98 21.87
N PRO A 26 6.87 4.62 22.62
CA PRO A 26 6.56 6.03 22.45
C PRO A 26 7.75 6.96 22.76
N ASP A 27 8.55 6.60 23.76
CA ASP A 27 9.68 7.39 24.30
C ASP A 27 11.05 6.91 23.84
N SER A 28 11.10 5.99 22.87
CA SER A 28 12.32 5.50 22.26
C SER A 28 12.06 5.21 20.79
N PHE A 29 13.11 5.08 19.96
CA PHE A 29 12.93 4.69 18.57
C PHE A 29 12.20 3.31 18.48
N PRO A 30 11.16 3.15 17.61
CA PRO A 30 10.70 4.04 16.53
C PRO A 30 9.77 5.20 16.93
N GLY A 31 9.47 5.40 18.20
CA GLY A 31 8.84 6.61 18.70
C GLY A 31 9.82 7.80 18.76
N VAL A 32 9.65 8.69 19.73
CA VAL A 32 10.50 9.87 19.92
C VAL A 32 11.43 9.65 21.10
N ALA A 33 12.70 9.34 20.83
CA ALA A 33 13.69 9.23 21.89
C ALA A 33 14.09 10.61 22.45
N PRO A 34 14.52 10.70 23.73
CA PRO A 34 15.02 11.93 24.30
C PRO A 34 16.13 12.54 23.45
N GLY A 35 16.00 13.80 23.09
CA GLY A 35 16.95 14.54 22.26
C GLY A 35 16.74 14.38 20.76
N ASP A 36 15.74 13.65 20.30
CA ASP A 36 15.37 13.60 18.88
C ASP A 36 14.74 14.93 18.42
N CYS A 37 15.05 15.33 17.20
CA CYS A 37 14.37 16.43 16.55
C CYS A 37 12.89 16.05 16.31
N ARG A 38 12.01 17.01 16.52
CA ARG A 38 10.62 16.90 16.13
C ARG A 38 10.44 17.44 14.72
N ASP A 39 9.35 17.02 14.09
CA ASP A 39 8.91 17.62 12.84
C ASP A 39 9.01 19.17 12.90
N LYS A 40 9.57 19.78 11.87
CA LYS A 40 9.83 21.23 11.76
C LYS A 40 10.92 21.80 12.69
N ASP A 41 11.58 21.03 13.52
CA ASP A 41 12.72 21.49 14.27
C ASP A 41 13.91 21.79 13.32
N ARG A 42 14.61 22.87 13.56
CA ARG A 42 15.89 23.14 12.92
C ARG A 42 17.01 22.56 13.78
N ALA A 43 17.56 21.43 13.36
CA ALA A 43 18.54 20.68 14.12
C ALA A 43 19.75 21.52 14.58
N ALA A 44 20.23 22.45 13.72
CA ALA A 44 21.32 23.34 14.04
C ALA A 44 21.00 24.32 15.19
N GLU A 45 19.75 24.75 15.32
CA GLU A 45 19.32 25.68 16.36
C GLU A 45 19.03 24.96 17.67
N LYS A 46 18.46 23.74 17.62
CA LYS A 46 18.01 23.00 18.80
C LYS A 46 18.98 21.94 19.30
N ARG A 47 20.11 21.71 18.60
CA ARG A 47 21.09 20.65 18.93
C ARG A 47 20.43 19.28 19.15
N CYS A 48 19.38 18.98 18.38
CA CYS A 48 18.67 17.71 18.44
C CYS A 48 19.27 16.68 17.46
N ARG A 49 18.92 15.41 17.64
CA ARG A 49 19.36 14.28 16.81
C ARG A 49 18.33 13.95 15.74
N GLY A 50 18.78 13.48 14.61
CA GLY A 50 17.97 13.03 13.48
C GLY A 50 18.29 13.75 12.20
N GLU A 51 18.14 13.07 11.09
CA GLU A 51 18.40 13.59 9.75
C GLU A 51 17.08 14.03 9.13
N PRO A 52 17.01 15.26 8.60
CA PRO A 52 15.82 15.71 7.89
C PRO A 52 15.72 15.03 6.51
N ASP A 53 14.52 15.04 5.95
CA ASP A 53 14.29 14.66 4.57
C ASP A 53 14.82 15.74 3.59
N GLN A 54 14.70 15.45 2.29
CA GLN A 54 15.07 16.37 1.21
C GLN A 54 14.34 17.73 1.25
N TYR A 55 13.28 17.85 2.01
CA TYR A 55 12.50 19.08 2.18
C TYR A 55 12.79 19.79 3.52
N GLY A 56 13.65 19.22 4.36
CA GLY A 56 14.02 19.77 5.66
C GLY A 56 13.09 19.32 6.81
N ASN A 57 12.22 18.32 6.59
CA ASN A 57 11.37 17.79 7.64
C ASN A 57 12.06 16.67 8.40
N HIS A 58 12.02 16.73 9.72
CA HIS A 58 12.41 15.61 10.56
C HIS A 58 11.30 14.57 10.63
N ARG A 59 11.67 13.34 11.00
CA ARG A 59 10.75 12.23 11.11
C ARG A 59 9.60 12.52 12.08
N SER A 60 8.39 12.17 11.68
CA SER A 60 7.24 12.04 12.56
C SER A 60 6.93 10.55 12.74
N PRO A 61 7.08 9.96 13.93
CA PRO A 61 6.87 8.53 14.16
C PRO A 61 5.53 8.02 13.65
N ARG A 62 4.49 8.83 13.82
CA ARG A 62 3.13 8.50 13.37
C ARG A 62 3.06 8.36 11.84
N ILE A 63 3.78 9.22 11.12
CA ILE A 63 3.72 9.24 9.64
C ILE A 63 4.65 8.19 9.05
N VAL A 64 5.90 8.11 9.51
CA VAL A 64 6.86 7.12 9.00
C VAL A 64 6.44 5.68 9.31
N SER A 65 5.61 5.48 10.34
CA SER A 65 5.06 4.16 10.67
C SER A 65 4.23 3.55 9.53
N LEU A 66 3.64 4.37 8.64
CA LEU A 66 2.90 3.91 7.48
C LEU A 66 3.76 3.02 6.57
N LYS A 67 4.94 3.51 6.18
CA LYS A 67 5.88 2.77 5.32
C LYS A 67 6.49 1.56 6.05
N HIS A 68 6.85 1.73 7.32
CA HIS A 68 7.32 0.62 8.15
C HIS A 68 6.31 -0.50 8.25
N HIS A 69 5.07 -0.16 8.58
CA HIS A 69 3.99 -1.13 8.77
C HIS A 69 3.70 -1.89 7.47
N TRP A 70 3.55 -1.18 6.36
CA TRP A 70 3.30 -1.80 5.06
C TRP A 70 4.43 -2.76 4.68
N TRP A 71 5.69 -2.33 4.80
CA TRP A 71 6.84 -3.14 4.43
C TRP A 71 7.00 -4.36 5.34
N TRP A 72 6.85 -4.18 6.65
CA TRP A 72 6.84 -5.30 7.59
C TRP A 72 5.71 -6.29 7.28
N MET A 73 4.49 -5.81 7.10
CA MET A 73 3.32 -6.64 6.78
C MET A 73 3.53 -7.45 5.52
N MET A 74 4.05 -6.84 4.45
CA MET A 74 4.35 -7.52 3.20
C MET A 74 5.38 -8.65 3.37
N ASN A 75 6.49 -8.39 4.07
CA ASN A 75 7.49 -9.43 4.37
C ASN A 75 6.90 -10.55 5.24
N THR A 76 6.09 -10.20 6.24
CA THR A 76 5.45 -11.18 7.13
C THR A 76 4.47 -12.05 6.36
N VAL A 77 3.57 -11.45 5.58
CA VAL A 77 2.54 -12.19 4.83
C VAL A 77 3.16 -13.12 3.80
N TRP A 78 4.19 -12.68 3.07
CA TRP A 78 4.79 -13.50 2.01
C TRP A 78 5.82 -14.51 2.49
N ASP A 79 6.59 -14.19 3.53
CA ASP A 79 7.78 -14.96 3.90
C ASP A 79 7.77 -15.44 5.36
N GLY A 80 6.95 -14.84 6.22
CA GLY A 80 6.88 -15.17 7.64
C GLY A 80 5.78 -16.13 8.04
N LEU A 81 4.63 -16.10 7.37
CA LEU A 81 3.49 -16.92 7.72
C LEU A 81 3.58 -18.33 7.11
N GLU A 82 3.29 -19.33 7.92
CA GLU A 82 3.22 -20.72 7.48
C GLU A 82 2.11 -20.93 6.45
N GLU A 83 0.97 -20.27 6.64
CA GLU A 83 -0.22 -20.39 5.81
C GLU A 83 0.01 -19.91 4.37
N THR A 84 0.97 -19.03 4.16
CA THR A 84 1.27 -18.48 2.83
C THR A 84 2.61 -18.95 2.26
N ARG A 85 3.41 -19.69 3.02
CA ARG A 85 4.77 -20.12 2.63
C ARG A 85 4.80 -20.80 1.26
N ASP A 86 3.89 -21.72 1.02
CA ASP A 86 3.82 -22.51 -0.22
C ASP A 86 2.65 -22.08 -1.12
N PHE A 87 2.02 -20.93 -0.80
CA PHE A 87 0.91 -20.41 -1.58
C PHE A 87 1.43 -19.73 -2.86
N ASP A 88 1.05 -20.24 -4.02
CA ASP A 88 1.42 -19.76 -5.36
C ASP A 88 0.38 -18.83 -5.99
N GLY A 89 -0.80 -18.73 -5.39
CA GLY A 89 -1.90 -17.88 -5.85
C GLY A 89 -1.64 -16.38 -5.62
N HIS A 90 -2.68 -15.60 -5.81
CA HIS A 90 -2.68 -14.16 -5.59
C HIS A 90 -3.20 -13.83 -4.19
N ILE A 91 -2.50 -12.97 -3.47
CA ILE A 91 -2.97 -12.41 -2.20
C ILE A 91 -3.55 -11.02 -2.48
N LEU A 92 -4.78 -10.79 -2.03
CA LEU A 92 -5.45 -9.49 -2.11
C LEU A 92 -5.11 -8.66 -0.88
N PHE A 93 -4.65 -7.44 -1.11
CA PHE A 93 -4.36 -6.46 -0.08
C PHE A 93 -5.41 -5.36 -0.09
N ILE A 94 -5.94 -5.05 1.08
CA ILE A 94 -6.90 -3.98 1.32
C ILE A 94 -6.49 -3.20 2.57
N GLU A 95 -6.86 -1.94 2.64
CA GLU A 95 -6.65 -1.09 3.81
C GLU A 95 -7.94 -0.97 4.62
N GLU A 96 -7.85 -0.55 5.87
CA GLU A 96 -8.97 -0.51 6.82
C GLU A 96 -10.06 0.50 6.42
N ASP A 97 -9.74 1.45 5.55
CA ASP A 97 -10.65 2.46 5.01
C ASP A 97 -11.12 2.16 3.59
N HIS A 98 -10.97 0.91 3.15
CA HIS A 98 -11.53 0.43 1.90
C HIS A 98 -12.93 -0.17 2.11
N TYR A 99 -13.90 0.32 1.37
CA TYR A 99 -15.20 -0.35 1.21
C TYR A 99 -15.12 -1.39 0.09
N ILE A 100 -15.46 -2.62 0.40
CA ILE A 100 -15.41 -3.74 -0.54
C ILE A 100 -16.84 -4.05 -1.01
N PHE A 101 -17.07 -3.94 -2.32
CA PHE A 101 -18.39 -4.20 -2.91
C PHE A 101 -18.73 -5.70 -2.90
N PRO A 102 -20.02 -6.07 -2.86
CA PRO A 102 -20.44 -7.49 -2.77
C PRO A 102 -19.88 -8.41 -3.86
N ASN A 103 -19.60 -7.87 -5.04
CA ASN A 103 -19.05 -8.62 -6.18
C ASN A 103 -17.52 -8.69 -6.23
N ALA A 104 -16.82 -8.07 -5.27
CA ALA A 104 -15.36 -7.95 -5.31
C ALA A 104 -14.66 -9.30 -5.32
N TYR A 105 -15.08 -10.22 -4.45
CA TYR A 105 -14.47 -11.56 -4.37
C TYR A 105 -14.58 -12.30 -5.70
N ARG A 106 -15.78 -12.35 -6.29
CA ARG A 106 -16.01 -12.94 -7.60
C ARG A 106 -15.17 -12.28 -8.70
N ASN A 107 -15.12 -10.95 -8.68
CA ASN A 107 -14.38 -10.20 -9.69
C ASN A 107 -12.87 -10.42 -9.56
N VAL A 108 -12.29 -10.44 -8.35
CA VAL A 108 -10.87 -10.71 -8.19
C VAL A 108 -10.50 -12.11 -8.66
N GLN A 109 -11.30 -13.13 -8.32
CA GLN A 109 -11.08 -14.50 -8.80
C GLN A 109 -11.07 -14.56 -10.33
N LEU A 110 -12.10 -14.01 -10.97
CA LEU A 110 -12.21 -14.00 -12.42
C LEU A 110 -11.04 -13.23 -13.09
N LEU A 111 -10.63 -12.10 -12.53
CA LEU A 111 -9.49 -11.33 -13.04
C LEU A 111 -8.18 -12.12 -12.94
N VAL A 112 -7.97 -12.84 -11.84
CA VAL A 112 -6.79 -13.72 -11.66
C VAL A 112 -6.77 -14.82 -12.72
N ASP A 113 -7.92 -15.47 -12.96
CA ASP A 113 -8.05 -16.57 -13.95
C ASP A 113 -7.87 -16.06 -15.41
N LEU A 114 -8.35 -14.85 -15.68
CA LEU A 114 -8.29 -14.27 -17.03
C LEU A 114 -6.94 -13.59 -17.32
N LYS A 115 -6.24 -13.10 -16.29
CA LYS A 115 -4.99 -12.35 -16.44
C LYS A 115 -3.96 -13.04 -17.36
N PRO A 116 -3.65 -14.33 -17.21
CA PRO A 116 -2.66 -14.99 -18.07
C PRO A 116 -3.01 -14.98 -19.54
N LYS A 117 -4.30 -15.01 -19.88
CA LYS A 117 -4.80 -15.08 -21.27
C LYS A 117 -5.09 -13.69 -21.85
N LYS A 118 -5.67 -12.81 -21.04
CA LYS A 118 -6.19 -11.50 -21.48
C LYS A 118 -5.17 -10.37 -21.34
N CYS A 119 -4.27 -10.48 -20.36
CA CYS A 119 -3.22 -9.50 -20.10
C CYS A 119 -1.95 -10.18 -19.57
N PRO A 120 -1.24 -10.99 -20.37
CA PRO A 120 -0.05 -11.70 -19.91
C PRO A 120 1.05 -10.76 -19.40
N GLN A 121 1.07 -9.50 -19.84
CA GLN A 121 1.97 -8.45 -19.36
C GLN A 121 1.52 -7.81 -18.04
N CYS A 122 0.31 -8.12 -17.52
CA CYS A 122 -0.14 -7.62 -16.24
C CYS A 122 0.53 -8.37 -15.10
N TYR A 123 1.12 -7.65 -14.16
CA TYR A 123 1.73 -8.20 -12.95
C TYR A 123 0.70 -8.48 -11.85
N ALA A 124 -0.38 -7.70 -11.82
CA ALA A 124 -1.36 -7.72 -10.75
C ALA A 124 -2.80 -7.68 -11.29
N VAL A 125 -3.76 -7.79 -10.38
CA VAL A 125 -5.16 -7.42 -10.60
C VAL A 125 -5.55 -6.37 -9.55
N ASN A 126 -6.48 -5.46 -9.88
CA ASN A 126 -6.99 -4.45 -8.98
C ASN A 126 -8.52 -4.46 -8.94
N LEU A 127 -9.08 -4.08 -7.80
CA LEU A 127 -10.52 -3.89 -7.61
C LEU A 127 -10.99 -2.47 -7.94
N ALA A 128 -10.05 -1.52 -8.05
CA ALA A 128 -10.36 -0.12 -8.34
C ALA A 128 -9.37 0.48 -9.36
N PRO A 129 -9.73 1.61 -9.99
CA PRO A 129 -8.81 2.39 -10.82
C PRO A 129 -7.57 2.83 -10.03
N SER A 130 -6.45 3.02 -10.72
CA SER A 130 -5.22 3.57 -10.14
C SER A 130 -5.36 5.04 -9.72
N ASP A 131 -6.30 5.77 -10.32
CA ASP A 131 -6.70 7.11 -9.90
C ASP A 131 -7.94 7.01 -9.01
N VAL A 132 -7.79 7.32 -7.73
CA VAL A 132 -8.87 7.32 -6.72
C VAL A 132 -10.05 8.24 -7.08
N LYS A 133 -9.81 9.26 -7.90
CA LYS A 133 -10.85 10.19 -8.39
C LYS A 133 -11.61 9.65 -9.60
N ALA A 134 -11.10 8.63 -10.28
CA ALA A 134 -11.75 8.03 -11.42
C ALA A 134 -13.04 7.32 -10.99
N LYS A 135 -14.16 7.74 -11.55
CA LYS A 135 -15.47 7.11 -11.25
C LYS A 135 -15.66 5.73 -11.89
N GLY A 136 -14.67 5.27 -12.66
CA GLY A 136 -14.78 4.08 -13.51
C GLY A 136 -15.54 4.39 -14.80
N GLU A 137 -15.26 3.59 -15.81
CA GLU A 137 -15.71 3.90 -17.16
C GLU A 137 -16.75 2.87 -17.54
N GLY A 138 -17.89 2.87 -17.31
CA GLY A 138 -19.02 1.98 -17.56
C GLY A 138 -19.04 1.15 -18.86
N TRP A 139 -17.88 0.78 -19.37
CA TRP A 139 -17.69 0.02 -20.63
C TRP A 139 -17.82 -1.49 -20.42
N GLU A 140 -18.22 -2.18 -21.44
CA GLU A 140 -18.16 -3.64 -21.49
C GLU A 140 -16.74 -4.10 -21.89
N SER A 141 -15.76 -3.71 -21.08
CA SER A 141 -14.35 -4.08 -21.27
C SER A 141 -13.62 -4.16 -19.92
N MET A 142 -12.64 -5.03 -19.83
CA MET A 142 -11.64 -4.96 -18.78
C MET A 142 -10.62 -3.85 -19.09
N VAL A 143 -9.93 -3.37 -18.09
CA VAL A 143 -8.92 -2.31 -18.23
C VAL A 143 -7.59 -2.80 -17.69
N ALA A 144 -6.52 -2.60 -18.49
CA ALA A 144 -5.15 -2.76 -18.03
C ALA A 144 -4.52 -1.38 -17.88
N GLU A 145 -4.09 -1.06 -16.67
CA GLU A 145 -3.49 0.23 -16.36
C GLU A 145 -2.43 0.11 -15.28
N LYS A 146 -1.77 1.22 -14.96
CA LYS A 146 -0.82 1.31 -13.84
C LYS A 146 -1.44 0.71 -12.57
N MET A 147 -0.68 -0.15 -11.89
CA MET A 147 -1.13 -0.77 -10.66
C MET A 147 -1.47 0.30 -9.61
N GLY A 148 -2.70 0.24 -9.10
CA GLY A 148 -3.20 1.11 -8.04
C GLY A 148 -2.98 0.50 -6.65
N ASN A 149 -3.29 1.28 -5.61
CA ASN A 149 -3.17 0.90 -4.21
C ASN A 149 -4.49 0.44 -3.58
N ILE A 150 -5.62 0.53 -4.28
CA ILE A 150 -6.94 0.16 -3.74
C ILE A 150 -7.31 -1.26 -4.17
N GLY A 151 -7.29 -2.20 -3.24
CA GLY A 151 -7.66 -3.59 -3.49
C GLY A 151 -6.83 -4.22 -4.61
N TYR A 152 -5.53 -4.36 -4.40
CA TYR A 152 -4.61 -4.96 -5.37
C TYR A 152 -4.22 -6.37 -4.96
N ALA A 153 -4.04 -7.24 -5.96
CA ALA A 153 -3.60 -8.60 -5.73
C ALA A 153 -2.52 -9.02 -6.71
N PHE A 154 -1.50 -9.69 -6.19
CA PHE A 154 -0.42 -10.27 -6.98
C PHE A 154 0.09 -11.57 -6.34
N ASN A 155 0.92 -12.31 -7.07
CA ASN A 155 1.47 -13.58 -6.62
C ASN A 155 2.91 -13.45 -6.11
N ARG A 156 3.44 -14.55 -5.59
CA ARG A 156 4.80 -14.63 -5.04
C ARG A 156 5.88 -14.22 -6.04
N THR A 157 5.72 -14.50 -7.33
CA THR A 157 6.68 -14.08 -8.36
C THR A 157 6.83 -12.57 -8.42
N VAL A 158 5.72 -11.83 -8.32
CA VAL A 158 5.75 -10.37 -8.26
C VAL A 158 6.35 -9.89 -6.94
N TRP A 159 5.99 -10.53 -5.83
CA TRP A 159 6.61 -10.24 -4.54
C TRP A 159 8.14 -10.35 -4.59
N ARG A 160 8.68 -11.43 -5.14
CA ARG A 160 10.14 -11.60 -5.26
C ARG A 160 10.80 -10.47 -6.05
N LYS A 161 10.17 -9.99 -7.11
CA LYS A 161 10.66 -8.81 -7.86
C LYS A 161 10.64 -7.54 -6.99
N ILE A 162 9.61 -7.34 -6.19
CA ILE A 162 9.51 -6.21 -5.25
C ILE A 162 10.58 -6.35 -4.15
N HIS A 163 10.66 -7.50 -3.50
CA HIS A 163 11.59 -7.76 -2.41
C HIS A 163 13.07 -7.58 -2.83
N ALA A 164 13.42 -7.98 -4.05
CA ALA A 164 14.76 -7.76 -4.62
C ALA A 164 15.16 -6.27 -4.71
N LYS A 165 14.20 -5.35 -4.52
CA LYS A 165 14.40 -3.89 -4.52
C LYS A 165 14.26 -3.27 -3.13
N ALA A 166 14.40 -4.08 -2.08
CA ALA A 166 14.27 -3.66 -0.68
C ALA A 166 15.11 -2.42 -0.37
N LYS A 167 16.37 -2.39 -0.83
CA LYS A 167 17.26 -1.25 -0.61
C LYS A 167 16.71 0.02 -1.27
N GLN A 168 16.29 -0.05 -2.53
CA GLN A 168 15.72 1.08 -3.25
C GLN A 168 14.43 1.59 -2.57
N PHE A 169 13.59 0.66 -2.10
CA PHE A 169 12.38 0.99 -1.36
C PHE A 169 12.69 1.70 -0.04
N CYS A 170 13.59 1.15 0.76
CA CYS A 170 13.89 1.69 2.09
C CYS A 170 14.72 2.98 2.06
N ASP A 171 15.60 3.14 1.07
CA ASP A 171 16.44 4.34 0.96
C ASP A 171 15.71 5.54 0.35
N PHE A 172 14.63 5.33 -0.38
CA PHE A 172 13.92 6.42 -1.03
C PHE A 172 13.25 7.34 -0.02
N ASP A 173 13.55 8.63 -0.12
CA ASP A 173 13.12 9.67 0.82
C ASP A 173 11.66 10.08 0.59
N GLU A 174 10.76 9.15 0.89
CA GLU A 174 9.30 9.30 0.84
C GLU A 174 8.67 8.30 1.83
N TYR A 175 7.79 8.77 2.70
CA TYR A 175 7.12 7.94 3.70
C TYR A 175 5.90 7.18 3.15
N ASN A 176 5.32 7.64 2.03
CA ASN A 176 4.24 6.91 1.37
C ASN A 176 4.81 5.67 0.67
N TRP A 177 4.33 4.51 1.05
CA TRP A 177 4.78 3.25 0.48
C TRP A 177 4.42 3.13 -1.00
N ASP A 178 3.22 3.54 -1.40
CA ASP A 178 2.71 3.46 -2.76
C ASP A 178 3.45 4.41 -3.71
N ILE A 179 3.71 5.65 -3.29
CA ILE A 179 4.54 6.60 -4.03
C ILE A 179 5.96 6.05 -4.18
N THR A 180 6.54 5.49 -3.10
CA THR A 180 7.85 4.85 -3.13
C THR A 180 7.89 3.70 -4.15
N MET A 181 6.85 2.85 -4.18
CA MET A 181 6.74 1.77 -5.16
C MET A 181 6.76 2.30 -6.60
N TRP A 182 5.97 3.33 -6.88
CA TRP A 182 5.90 3.92 -8.22
C TRP A 182 7.16 4.68 -8.62
N ALA A 183 7.85 5.29 -7.66
CA ALA A 183 9.04 6.08 -7.94
C ALA A 183 10.29 5.24 -8.14
N THR A 184 10.40 4.10 -7.44
CA THR A 184 11.67 3.36 -7.36
C THR A 184 11.56 1.89 -7.76
N VAL A 185 10.55 1.19 -7.24
CA VAL A 185 10.45 -0.28 -7.40
C VAL A 185 9.90 -0.65 -8.76
N TYR A 186 8.72 -0.14 -9.12
CA TYR A 186 8.07 -0.48 -10.39
C TYR A 186 8.85 -0.06 -11.64
N PRO A 187 9.55 1.11 -11.68
CA PRO A 187 10.40 1.45 -12.82
C PRO A 187 11.57 0.49 -13.05
N SER A 188 11.95 -0.29 -12.05
CA SER A 188 13.02 -1.29 -12.17
C SER A 188 12.57 -2.63 -12.76
N PHE A 189 11.28 -2.80 -13.04
CA PHE A 189 10.76 -3.98 -13.69
C PHE A 189 11.04 -3.93 -15.20
N GLU A 190 11.11 -5.09 -15.83
CA GLU A 190 11.42 -5.23 -17.27
C GLU A 190 10.37 -4.58 -18.19
N ALA A 191 9.13 -4.46 -17.69
CA ALA A 191 8.01 -3.86 -18.39
C ALA A 191 7.18 -3.02 -17.42
N PRO A 192 6.38 -2.05 -17.92
CA PRO A 192 5.47 -1.28 -17.07
C PRO A 192 4.59 -2.17 -16.21
N VAL A 193 4.49 -1.86 -14.92
CA VAL A 193 3.71 -2.65 -13.96
C VAL A 193 2.23 -2.33 -14.11
N TYR A 194 1.59 -3.08 -15.01
CA TYR A 194 0.16 -3.02 -15.21
C TYR A 194 -0.59 -3.97 -14.27
N SER A 195 -1.80 -3.57 -13.90
CA SER A 195 -2.81 -4.43 -13.30
C SER A 195 -4.03 -4.54 -14.19
N LEU A 196 -4.68 -5.70 -14.17
CA LEU A 196 -5.95 -5.94 -14.84
C LEU A 196 -7.09 -5.67 -13.86
N ARG A 197 -8.09 -4.90 -14.27
CA ARG A 197 -9.30 -4.62 -13.46
C ARG A 197 -10.58 -4.65 -14.29
N GLY A 198 -11.70 -4.63 -13.59
CA GLY A 198 -13.00 -4.42 -14.21
C GLY A 198 -13.19 -2.98 -14.71
N PRO A 199 -14.25 -2.72 -15.50
CA PRO A 199 -14.56 -1.38 -16.02
C PRO A 199 -14.96 -0.41 -14.92
N ARG A 200 -15.51 -0.92 -13.83
CA ARG A 200 -15.89 -0.17 -12.65
C ARG A 200 -15.18 -0.68 -11.41
N ARG A 201 -15.09 0.16 -10.40
CA ARG A 201 -14.52 -0.20 -9.10
C ARG A 201 -15.36 -1.25 -8.39
N SER A 202 -14.71 -2.26 -7.84
CA SER A 202 -15.26 -3.25 -6.90
C SER A 202 -14.74 -3.01 -5.47
N ALA A 203 -13.96 -1.96 -5.27
CA ALA A 203 -13.57 -1.40 -3.99
C ALA A 203 -13.53 0.12 -4.08
N ALA A 204 -13.74 0.81 -2.98
CA ALA A 204 -13.68 2.27 -2.89
C ALA A 204 -12.95 2.67 -1.61
N HIS A 205 -12.12 3.72 -1.72
CA HIS A 205 -11.52 4.37 -0.57
C HIS A 205 -12.52 5.39 0.00
N PHE A 206 -12.85 5.28 1.27
CA PHE A 206 -13.79 6.19 1.93
C PHE A 206 -13.18 6.95 3.11
N GLY A 207 -11.95 6.66 3.47
CA GLY A 207 -11.21 7.36 4.51
C GLY A 207 -11.03 8.84 4.17
N LYS A 208 -11.77 9.71 4.86
CA LYS A 208 -11.61 11.17 4.75
C LYS A 208 -10.67 11.73 5.80
N CYS A 209 -10.39 10.95 6.83
CA CYS A 209 -9.68 11.33 8.03
C CYS A 209 -8.37 10.56 8.22
N GLY A 210 -7.69 10.23 7.13
CA GLY A 210 -6.41 9.54 7.15
C GLY A 210 -5.27 10.38 7.73
N LEU A 211 -4.09 9.79 7.81
CA LEU A 211 -2.86 10.44 8.30
C LEU A 211 -2.52 11.76 7.56
N HIS A 212 -2.97 11.87 6.31
CA HIS A 212 -2.68 13.00 5.42
C HIS A 212 -3.86 13.94 5.18
N GLN A 213 -5.07 13.57 5.61
CA GLN A 213 -6.29 14.28 5.31
C GLN A 213 -6.87 14.87 6.59
N GLY A 214 -7.37 16.10 6.52
CA GLY A 214 -8.04 16.73 7.64
C GLY A 214 -7.13 17.32 8.71
N GLN A 215 -5.84 17.50 8.45
CA GLN A 215 -4.91 18.16 9.38
C GLN A 215 -4.89 19.69 9.25
N ASP A 216 -5.54 20.25 8.25
CA ASP A 216 -5.78 21.68 8.25
C ASP A 216 -6.78 22.01 9.37
N SER A 217 -6.35 22.86 10.29
CA SER A 217 -7.08 23.27 11.49
C SER A 217 -8.47 23.91 11.21
N SER A 218 -8.85 24.05 9.95
CA SER A 218 -10.11 24.58 9.49
C SER A 218 -11.13 23.53 9.01
N SER A 219 -10.70 22.31 8.77
CA SER A 219 -11.60 21.23 8.37
C SER A 219 -11.86 20.28 9.53
N VAL A 220 -13.05 20.34 10.08
CA VAL A 220 -13.55 19.26 10.93
C VAL A 220 -13.56 17.99 10.08
N CYS A 221 -12.71 17.04 10.43
CA CYS A 221 -12.72 15.74 9.81
C CYS A 221 -14.03 15.04 10.19
N VAL A 222 -15.07 15.24 9.40
CA VAL A 222 -16.32 14.53 9.54
C VAL A 222 -16.19 13.25 8.73
N ASP A 223 -16.02 12.15 9.43
CA ASP A 223 -16.17 10.83 8.84
C ASP A 223 -17.66 10.61 8.54
N ASN A 224 -18.05 10.83 7.30
CA ASN A 224 -19.41 10.54 6.85
C ASN A 224 -19.63 9.03 6.62
N GLY A 225 -18.64 8.20 6.95
CA GLY A 225 -18.71 6.74 6.82
C GLY A 225 -19.03 6.29 5.40
N VAL A 226 -19.66 5.13 5.31
CA VAL A 226 -20.09 4.51 4.04
C VAL A 226 -21.05 5.39 3.23
N GLY A 227 -21.71 6.37 3.86
CA GLY A 227 -22.57 7.33 3.16
C GLY A 227 -21.84 8.23 2.15
N ALA A 228 -20.51 8.28 2.19
CA ALA A 228 -19.70 8.93 1.15
C ALA A 228 -19.47 8.05 -0.09
N VAL A 229 -19.65 6.75 0.03
CA VAL A 229 -19.74 5.83 -1.10
C VAL A 229 -21.16 5.95 -1.61
N GLU A 230 -21.36 6.37 -2.86
CA GLU A 230 -22.68 6.41 -3.48
C GLU A 230 -23.30 5.02 -3.43
N LEU A 231 -24.08 4.73 -2.39
CA LEU A 231 -24.71 3.42 -2.17
C LEU A 231 -25.57 3.01 -3.37
N ASP A 232 -26.17 3.98 -4.05
CA ASP A 232 -26.92 3.74 -5.30
C ASP A 232 -26.04 3.20 -6.44
N ALA A 233 -24.72 3.32 -6.34
CA ALA A 233 -23.81 2.76 -7.32
C ALA A 233 -23.45 1.29 -7.01
N ILE A 234 -23.66 0.80 -5.78
CA ILE A 234 -23.27 -0.55 -5.36
C ILE A 234 -24.01 -1.61 -6.15
N ASP A 235 -25.34 -1.46 -6.29
CA ASP A 235 -26.18 -2.40 -7.02
C ASP A 235 -25.96 -2.37 -8.54
N LYS A 236 -25.27 -1.35 -9.04
CA LYS A 236 -25.02 -1.12 -10.47
C LYS A 236 -23.64 -1.55 -10.92
N VAL A 237 -22.78 -2.09 -10.04
CA VAL A 237 -21.46 -2.55 -10.46
C VAL A 237 -21.62 -3.87 -11.21
N PRO A 238 -21.39 -3.88 -12.54
CA PRO A 238 -21.59 -5.08 -13.32
C PRO A 238 -20.57 -6.14 -12.93
N ASN A 239 -21.01 -7.38 -12.93
CA ASN A 239 -20.09 -8.49 -12.89
C ASN A 239 -19.24 -8.50 -14.15
N ILE A 240 -17.94 -8.67 -13.98
CA ILE A 240 -17.02 -8.84 -15.12
C ILE A 240 -17.42 -10.07 -15.92
N LYS A 241 -17.38 -9.97 -17.26
CA LYS A 241 -17.60 -11.10 -18.15
C LYS A 241 -16.29 -11.56 -18.77
N ALA A 242 -16.13 -12.87 -18.89
CA ALA A 242 -14.88 -13.47 -19.38
C ALA A 242 -14.59 -13.16 -20.86
N ASP A 243 -15.60 -12.88 -21.65
CA ASP A 243 -15.50 -12.55 -23.08
C ASP A 243 -15.14 -11.09 -23.35
N TRP A 244 -15.24 -10.23 -22.37
CA TRP A 244 -14.92 -8.81 -22.52
C TRP A 244 -13.49 -8.58 -23.03
N PRO A 245 -13.28 -7.62 -23.94
CA PRO A 245 -11.95 -7.21 -24.36
C PRO A 245 -11.19 -6.49 -23.26
N VAL A 246 -9.87 -6.33 -23.42
CA VAL A 246 -9.03 -5.54 -22.54
C VAL A 246 -8.65 -4.24 -23.21
N HIS A 247 -8.97 -3.13 -22.58
CA HIS A 247 -8.52 -1.80 -22.96
C HIS A 247 -7.24 -1.44 -22.18
N ILE A 248 -6.17 -1.06 -22.89
CA ILE A 248 -4.87 -0.74 -22.28
C ILE A 248 -4.70 0.78 -22.20
N ILE A 249 -4.63 1.31 -20.97
CA ILE A 249 -4.32 2.71 -20.71
C ILE A 249 -2.79 2.86 -20.62
N ARG A 250 -2.17 3.37 -21.67
CA ARG A 250 -0.70 3.53 -21.76
C ARG A 250 -0.19 4.85 -21.16
N LYS A 251 -0.95 5.93 -21.28
CA LYS A 251 -0.61 7.24 -20.71
C LYS A 251 -1.14 7.32 -19.29
N GLN A 252 -0.23 7.42 -18.34
CA GLN A 252 -0.57 7.55 -16.94
C GLN A 252 0.16 8.74 -16.35
N PRO A 253 -0.43 9.47 -15.41
CA PRO A 253 0.26 10.55 -14.72
C PRO A 253 1.54 10.01 -14.11
N GLY A 254 2.63 10.76 -14.25
CA GLY A 254 3.89 10.43 -13.60
C GLY A 254 3.77 10.51 -12.08
N TYR A 255 4.81 10.09 -11.41
CA TYR A 255 4.98 10.30 -9.99
C TYR A 255 4.87 11.79 -9.66
N GLN A 256 4.09 12.11 -8.66
CA GLN A 256 4.09 13.43 -8.02
C GLN A 256 4.77 13.30 -6.66
N ALA A 257 5.68 14.21 -6.35
CA ALA A 257 6.33 14.26 -5.05
C ALA A 257 5.29 14.25 -3.92
N GLY A 258 5.60 13.52 -2.85
CA GLY A 258 4.75 13.46 -1.66
C GLY A 258 4.50 14.82 -1.02
N PHE A 259 3.73 14.83 0.04
CA PHE A 259 3.30 16.05 0.70
C PHE A 259 4.47 16.72 1.42
N LYS A 260 4.90 17.87 0.94
CA LYS A 260 5.88 18.71 1.62
C LYS A 260 5.32 19.15 2.98
N GLY A 261 6.14 19.03 4.03
CA GLY A 261 5.75 19.47 5.37
C GLY A 261 5.20 18.36 6.29
N TRP A 262 5.17 17.11 5.83
CA TRP A 262 4.74 15.95 6.63
C TRP A 262 5.96 15.10 6.98
N GLY A 263 6.21 14.80 8.22
CA GLY A 263 7.37 14.14 8.79
C GLY A 263 8.10 13.15 7.87
N GLY A 264 9.28 13.53 7.41
CA GLY A 264 10.01 12.92 6.33
C GLY A 264 10.63 11.55 6.63
N TRP A 265 11.18 10.96 5.59
CA TRP A 265 11.89 9.67 5.60
C TRP A 265 13.42 9.86 5.47
N GLY A 266 13.96 10.98 6.02
CA GLY A 266 15.39 11.30 5.97
C GLY A 266 16.23 10.52 6.97
N ASP A 267 15.66 10.16 8.13
CA ASP A 267 16.40 9.56 9.25
C ASP A 267 16.93 8.16 8.91
N ARG A 268 18.26 7.99 9.08
CA ARG A 268 18.92 6.73 8.81
C ARG A 268 18.37 5.56 9.60
N ARG A 269 17.92 5.80 10.83
CA ARG A 269 17.34 4.74 11.69
C ARG A 269 16.08 4.15 11.08
N ASP A 270 15.24 4.96 10.44
CA ASP A 270 14.03 4.48 9.74
C ASP A 270 14.40 3.61 8.53
N ARG A 271 15.43 3.99 7.77
CA ARG A 271 15.93 3.21 6.63
C ARG A 271 16.53 1.87 7.08
N GLU A 272 17.30 1.88 8.16
CA GLU A 272 17.89 0.67 8.75
C GLU A 272 16.81 -0.28 9.29
N LEU A 273 15.79 0.24 10.00
CA LEU A 273 14.66 -0.55 10.46
C LEU A 273 13.86 -1.13 9.29
N CYS A 274 13.60 -0.36 8.27
CA CYS A 274 12.92 -0.83 7.05
C CYS A 274 13.71 -1.99 6.40
N LEU A 275 15.02 -1.85 6.22
CA LEU A 275 15.87 -2.91 5.69
C LEU A 275 15.89 -4.15 6.57
N SER A 276 15.83 -3.99 7.90
CA SER A 276 15.81 -5.14 8.81
C SER A 276 14.57 -6.02 8.61
N PHE A 277 13.44 -5.45 8.25
CA PHE A 277 12.24 -6.23 7.90
C PHE A 277 12.42 -7.07 6.65
N ALA A 278 13.15 -6.59 5.65
CA ALA A 278 13.43 -7.37 4.44
C ALA A 278 14.26 -8.63 4.73
N TYR A 279 15.11 -8.60 5.75
CA TYR A 279 15.97 -9.72 6.11
C TYR A 279 15.41 -10.56 7.26
N MET A 280 14.32 -10.18 7.87
CA MET A 280 13.77 -10.84 9.07
C MET A 280 13.53 -12.35 8.87
N TYR A 281 13.14 -12.76 7.67
CA TYR A 281 12.81 -14.15 7.33
C TYR A 281 13.86 -14.83 6.42
N HIS A 282 14.89 -14.09 5.99
CA HIS A 282 15.91 -14.54 5.01
C HIS A 282 17.33 -14.66 5.59
N VAL A 283 17.47 -14.75 6.91
CA VAL A 283 18.78 -14.78 7.60
C VAL A 283 19.68 -15.95 7.14
N LYS A 284 19.11 -17.00 6.55
CA LYS A 284 19.89 -18.16 6.09
C LYS A 284 20.59 -17.95 4.74
N ASP A 285 20.11 -17.01 3.92
CA ASP A 285 20.65 -16.81 2.56
C ASP A 285 21.83 -15.82 2.54
N THR A 286 22.07 -15.09 3.62
CA THR A 286 23.14 -14.09 3.74
C THR A 286 24.46 -14.61 4.27
N LEU A 287 24.52 -15.88 4.70
CA LEU A 287 25.74 -16.52 5.22
C LEU A 287 26.50 -17.36 4.19
N SER A 288 26.07 -17.32 2.93
CA SER A 288 26.71 -18.06 1.82
C SER A 288 27.21 -17.12 0.70
N VAL A 289 27.90 -16.04 1.06
CA VAL A 289 28.70 -15.22 0.15
C VAL A 289 30.12 -15.12 0.67
#